data_4ad2d52ccaeed38c484dcf561d4cab6d
#
_entry.id   4ad2d52ccaeed38c484dcf561d4cab6d
#
_cell.length_a   1.000
_cell.length_b   1.000
_cell.length_c   1.000
_cell.angle_alpha   90.00
_cell.angle_beta   90.00
_cell.angle_gamma   90.00
#
_symmetry.space_group_name_H-M   'P 1'
#
loop_
_entity.id
_entity.type
_entity.pdbx_description
1 polymer ?
#
loop_
_entity_poly.entity_id
_entity_poly.type
_entity_poly.pdbx_seq_one_letter_code
_entity_poly.pdbx_strand_id
1 'polypeptide(L)'
;MLLRVATIWFCSVLFMPAASAFELQGHRGARGLMPENTLPGFARALSIGVSTLELDLAVTADNRVVVSHNPALDPDLTRNAGGAWIAEPRLINRLRFDELQSFDVGRIKPDSRAASRFPDQQAVDGTSLPLLEQVFDLAERAGNDSVRFNIETKINPLQPQDTVDAETFAGLVLALVRQRGFGRRVTIQSFDWRTLQAVQAAAPDLETAYLTAQQDWLDNVKSEDGTASPWTAGFNLDDYSGNLPQMVKAAGGDVWSPFFGDLSPALVRQARALGLKVIPWTVNDAAMMETLIEMGVDGLITDYPDRLRAVMQGRGMDLPPATPVVP
;
A
#
# COMPACT_ATOMS: atom_id res chain seq x y z
N MET A 1 -44.76 -52.53 25.19
CA MET A 1 -43.87 -51.38 25.54
C MET A 1 -42.98 -51.12 24.34
N LEU A 2 -43.40 -50.20 23.46
CA LEU A 2 -42.71 -49.91 22.19
C LEU A 2 -41.80 -48.72 22.41
N LEU A 3 -40.48 -48.92 22.28
CA LEU A 3 -39.45 -47.88 22.34
C LEU A 3 -39.45 -47.14 21.00
N ARG A 4 -39.77 -45.82 21.00
CA ARG A 4 -39.60 -44.96 19.84
C ARG A 4 -38.18 -44.39 19.90
N VAL A 5 -37.35 -44.78 18.90
CA VAL A 5 -36.04 -44.18 18.66
C VAL A 5 -36.26 -42.90 17.84
N ALA A 6 -35.95 -41.76 18.45
CA ALA A 6 -35.94 -40.48 17.75
C ALA A 6 -34.57 -40.27 17.09
N THR A 7 -34.54 -40.26 15.77
CA THR A 7 -33.35 -39.95 14.99
C THR A 7 -33.22 -38.42 14.86
N ILE A 8 -32.22 -37.84 15.53
CA ILE A 8 -31.90 -36.43 15.46
C ILE A 8 -30.97 -36.23 14.23
N TRP A 9 -31.46 -35.51 13.23
CA TRP A 9 -30.66 -35.06 12.11
C TRP A 9 -29.87 -33.83 12.52
N PHE A 10 -28.54 -33.93 12.59
CA PHE A 10 -27.64 -32.78 12.70
C PHE A 10 -27.46 -32.18 11.31
N CYS A 11 -28.09 -31.05 11.06
CA CYS A 11 -27.86 -30.26 9.88
C CYS A 11 -26.56 -29.45 10.10
N SER A 12 -25.44 -29.95 9.58
CA SER A 12 -24.18 -29.20 9.57
C SER A 12 -24.29 -28.05 8.58
N VAL A 13 -24.51 -26.85 9.07
CA VAL A 13 -24.41 -25.62 8.29
C VAL A 13 -22.93 -25.43 7.98
N LEU A 14 -22.52 -25.72 6.74
CA LEU A 14 -21.22 -25.33 6.21
C LEU A 14 -21.18 -23.80 6.16
N PHE A 15 -20.51 -23.17 7.10
CA PHE A 15 -20.12 -21.76 7.01
C PHE A 15 -19.08 -21.67 5.88
N MET A 16 -19.51 -21.36 4.66
CA MET A 16 -18.60 -20.87 3.63
C MET A 16 -18.16 -19.47 4.07
N PRO A 17 -16.85 -19.20 4.24
CA PRO A 17 -16.39 -17.84 4.44
C PRO A 17 -16.88 -17.01 3.25
N ALA A 18 -17.52 -15.88 3.54
CA ALA A 18 -17.89 -14.93 2.50
C ALA A 18 -16.60 -14.56 1.73
N ALA A 19 -16.62 -14.71 0.40
CA ALA A 19 -15.50 -14.25 -0.41
C ALA A 19 -15.27 -12.78 -0.09
N SER A 20 -14.03 -12.40 0.28
CA SER A 20 -13.71 -11.00 0.53
C SER A 20 -13.96 -10.22 -0.75
N ALA A 21 -14.56 -9.02 -0.63
CA ALA A 21 -14.76 -8.17 -1.79
C ALA A 21 -13.40 -7.83 -2.43
N PHE A 22 -13.38 -7.71 -3.76
CA PHE A 22 -12.18 -7.32 -4.51
C PHE A 22 -11.70 -5.92 -4.08
N GLU A 23 -10.40 -5.78 -3.81
CA GLU A 23 -9.85 -4.52 -3.35
C GLU A 23 -9.44 -3.61 -4.53
N LEU A 24 -10.07 -2.43 -4.61
CA LEU A 24 -9.66 -1.33 -5.46
C LEU A 24 -8.81 -0.39 -4.63
N GLN A 25 -7.48 -0.43 -4.82
CA GLN A 25 -6.55 0.39 -4.06
C GLN A 25 -6.03 1.55 -4.90
N GLY A 26 -6.26 2.79 -4.41
CA GLY A 26 -5.77 4.01 -5.03
C GLY A 26 -4.32 4.29 -4.62
N HIS A 27 -3.36 4.04 -5.54
CA HIS A 27 -1.92 4.20 -5.33
C HIS A 27 -1.56 5.64 -5.04
N ARG A 28 -1.02 5.90 -3.84
CA ARG A 28 -0.71 7.24 -3.32
C ARG A 28 -1.90 8.19 -3.44
N GLY A 29 -3.10 7.66 -3.19
CA GLY A 29 -4.38 8.30 -3.46
C GLY A 29 -4.87 8.03 -4.89
N ALA A 30 -4.67 8.96 -5.80
CA ALA A 30 -5.02 8.85 -7.23
C ALA A 30 -3.90 9.50 -8.07
N ARG A 31 -2.69 8.97 -7.98
CA ARG A 31 -1.44 9.55 -8.51
C ARG A 31 -1.51 9.93 -9.98
N GLY A 32 -2.22 9.14 -10.80
CA GLY A 32 -2.38 9.45 -12.22
C GLY A 32 -3.23 10.68 -12.51
N LEU A 33 -4.03 11.15 -11.52
CA LEU A 33 -5.01 12.22 -11.66
C LEU A 33 -4.71 13.45 -10.81
N MET A 34 -4.05 13.27 -9.66
CA MET A 34 -3.78 14.31 -8.65
C MET A 34 -2.39 14.14 -8.07
N PRO A 35 -1.80 15.17 -7.41
CA PRO A 35 -0.50 15.04 -6.76
C PRO A 35 -0.47 13.89 -5.77
N GLU A 36 0.56 13.04 -5.91
CA GLU A 36 0.72 11.83 -5.09
C GLU A 36 0.89 12.13 -3.60
N ASN A 37 0.37 11.23 -2.73
CA ASN A 37 0.57 11.31 -1.29
C ASN A 37 0.13 12.65 -0.67
N THR A 38 -0.94 13.25 -1.21
CA THR A 38 -1.48 14.54 -0.76
C THR A 38 -2.95 14.42 -0.39
N LEU A 39 -3.44 15.33 0.47
CA LEU A 39 -4.86 15.36 0.82
C LEU A 39 -5.77 15.52 -0.42
N PRO A 40 -5.46 16.38 -1.43
CA PRO A 40 -6.20 16.42 -2.69
C PRO A 40 -6.21 15.07 -3.44
N GLY A 41 -5.08 14.35 -3.46
CA GLY A 41 -4.97 13.01 -4.07
C GLY A 41 -5.88 12.00 -3.39
N PHE A 42 -5.89 11.96 -2.06
CA PHE A 42 -6.76 11.07 -1.28
C PHE A 42 -8.24 11.47 -1.38
N ALA A 43 -8.56 12.77 -1.36
CA ALA A 43 -9.94 13.25 -1.56
C ALA A 43 -10.47 12.85 -2.95
N ARG A 44 -9.62 12.89 -3.99
CA ARG A 44 -9.98 12.40 -5.32
C ARG A 44 -10.25 10.91 -5.33
N ALA A 45 -9.41 10.10 -4.69
CA ALA A 45 -9.61 8.65 -4.58
C ALA A 45 -10.93 8.32 -3.85
N LEU A 46 -11.23 8.99 -2.73
CA LEU A 46 -12.50 8.86 -2.01
C LEU A 46 -13.70 9.28 -2.88
N SER A 47 -13.56 10.33 -3.69
CA SER A 47 -14.63 10.78 -4.60
C SER A 47 -14.89 9.83 -5.75
N ILE A 48 -13.87 9.10 -6.21
CA ILE A 48 -14.01 8.01 -7.18
C ILE A 48 -14.70 6.80 -6.53
N GLY A 49 -14.41 6.53 -5.28
CA GLY A 49 -14.85 5.37 -4.52
C GLY A 49 -13.86 4.23 -4.65
N VAL A 50 -12.85 4.25 -3.78
CA VAL A 50 -11.89 3.16 -3.58
C VAL A 50 -12.24 2.37 -2.33
N SER A 51 -11.86 1.10 -2.27
CA SER A 51 -11.95 0.29 -1.06
C SER A 51 -10.80 0.57 -0.09
N THR A 52 -9.65 1.00 -0.64
CA THR A 52 -8.42 1.19 0.12
C THR A 52 -7.64 2.40 -0.42
N LEU A 53 -7.25 3.29 0.47
CA LEU A 53 -6.24 4.31 0.20
C LEU A 53 -4.87 3.67 0.42
N GLU A 54 -4.08 3.60 -0.63
CA GLU A 54 -2.69 3.19 -0.52
C GLU A 54 -1.82 4.44 -0.38
N LEU A 55 -0.82 4.41 0.50
CA LEU A 55 0.04 5.54 0.84
C LEU A 55 1.38 5.09 1.39
N ASP A 56 2.38 5.96 1.25
CA ASP A 56 3.75 5.74 1.70
C ASP A 56 4.10 6.70 2.85
N LEU A 57 4.94 6.25 3.77
CA LEU A 57 5.35 7.03 4.93
C LEU A 57 6.85 7.33 4.97
N ALA A 58 7.16 8.49 5.52
CA ALA A 58 8.48 8.89 5.98
C ALA A 58 8.40 9.47 7.41
N VAL A 59 9.55 9.59 8.09
CA VAL A 59 9.61 10.11 9.46
C VAL A 59 10.52 11.34 9.49
N THR A 60 10.03 12.43 10.09
CA THR A 60 10.75 13.70 10.21
C THR A 60 11.78 13.67 11.34
N ALA A 61 12.65 14.70 11.42
CA ALA A 61 13.64 14.87 12.48
C ALA A 61 13.02 14.99 13.89
N ASP A 62 11.77 15.43 13.98
CA ASP A 62 10.98 15.52 15.23
C ASP A 62 9.96 14.39 15.39
N ASN A 63 10.23 13.23 14.76
CA ASN A 63 9.45 12.00 14.87
C ASN A 63 7.97 12.14 14.46
N ARG A 64 7.66 13.05 13.51
CA ARG A 64 6.32 13.10 12.93
C ARG A 64 6.25 12.16 11.73
N VAL A 65 5.16 11.41 11.64
CA VAL A 65 4.92 10.48 10.52
C VAL A 65 4.22 11.24 9.40
N VAL A 66 4.94 11.48 8.30
CA VAL A 66 4.47 12.21 7.13
C VAL A 66 4.23 11.26 5.96
N VAL A 67 3.36 11.66 5.05
CA VAL A 67 3.03 10.86 3.87
C VAL A 67 3.92 11.28 2.70
N SER A 68 4.87 10.41 2.34
CA SER A 68 5.84 10.62 1.26
C SER A 68 6.42 9.30 0.77
N HIS A 69 6.54 9.13 -0.55
CA HIS A 69 7.12 7.91 -1.12
C HIS A 69 8.64 7.86 -0.96
N ASN A 70 9.32 8.96 -1.23
CA ASN A 70 10.77 9.02 -1.11
C ASN A 70 11.17 9.46 0.31
N PRO A 71 12.28 8.96 0.86
CA PRO A 71 12.81 9.43 2.14
C PRO A 71 13.35 10.87 2.06
N ALA A 72 13.37 11.44 0.85
CA ALA A 72 13.79 12.81 0.57
C ALA A 72 12.76 13.53 -0.30
N LEU A 73 12.68 14.85 -0.17
CA LEU A 73 11.96 15.71 -1.09
C LEU A 73 12.57 15.56 -2.50
N ASP A 74 11.71 15.29 -3.50
CA ASP A 74 12.11 15.05 -4.88
C ASP A 74 12.15 16.37 -5.66
N PRO A 75 13.26 16.73 -6.33
CA PRO A 75 13.37 17.94 -7.14
C PRO A 75 12.37 18.06 -8.29
N ASP A 76 11.83 16.94 -8.77
CA ASP A 76 10.81 16.94 -9.82
C ASP A 76 9.38 17.09 -9.28
N LEU A 77 9.20 16.99 -7.96
CA LEU A 77 7.89 17.07 -7.29
C LEU A 77 7.81 18.21 -6.28
N THR A 78 8.90 18.94 -6.01
CA THR A 78 8.96 19.86 -4.87
C THR A 78 9.40 21.26 -5.26
N ARG A 79 8.62 22.26 -4.84
CA ARG A 79 8.96 23.68 -4.91
C ARG A 79 9.16 24.25 -3.50
N ASN A 80 10.05 25.24 -3.37
CA ASN A 80 10.22 25.99 -2.13
C ASN A 80 9.10 27.03 -1.94
N ALA A 81 9.09 27.72 -0.80
CA ALA A 81 8.11 28.78 -0.50
C ALA A 81 8.04 29.92 -1.52
N GLY A 82 9.10 30.15 -2.29
CA GLY A 82 9.15 31.12 -3.38
C GLY A 82 8.63 30.61 -4.71
N GLY A 83 8.16 29.35 -4.78
CA GLY A 83 7.65 28.70 -5.98
C GLY A 83 8.73 28.14 -6.92
N ALA A 84 10.02 28.25 -6.57
CA ALA A 84 11.12 27.68 -7.33
C ALA A 84 11.31 26.19 -7.03
N TRP A 85 11.62 25.40 -8.05
CA TRP A 85 11.99 23.99 -7.88
C TRP A 85 13.24 23.86 -7.03
N ILE A 86 13.26 22.90 -6.08
CA ILE A 86 14.49 22.61 -5.34
C ILE A 86 15.53 21.99 -6.28
N ALA A 87 16.80 22.32 -6.06
CA ALA A 87 17.88 21.84 -6.94
C ALA A 87 18.35 20.43 -6.58
N GLU A 88 18.29 20.07 -5.29
CA GLU A 88 18.81 18.82 -4.76
C GLU A 88 17.80 18.16 -3.83
N PRO A 89 17.78 16.81 -3.74
CA PRO A 89 16.97 16.09 -2.76
C PRO A 89 17.31 16.53 -1.33
N ARG A 90 16.30 16.58 -0.47
CA ARG A 90 16.48 16.91 0.95
C ARG A 90 15.85 15.81 1.81
N LEU A 91 16.66 15.11 2.58
CA LEU A 91 16.21 14.02 3.45
C LEU A 91 15.17 14.53 4.47
N ILE A 92 14.03 13.86 4.51
CA ILE A 92 12.88 14.19 5.39
C ILE A 92 13.28 13.99 6.86
N ASN A 93 14.05 12.95 7.18
CA ASN A 93 14.54 12.70 8.55
C ASN A 93 15.56 13.74 9.06
N ARG A 94 15.93 14.73 8.24
CA ARG A 94 16.78 15.89 8.62
C ARG A 94 15.99 17.19 8.74
N LEU A 95 14.70 17.16 8.42
CA LEU A 95 13.79 18.30 8.47
C LEU A 95 12.74 18.09 9.56
N ARG A 96 12.43 19.16 10.29
CA ARG A 96 11.28 19.17 11.19
C ARG A 96 9.99 19.29 10.38
N PHE A 97 8.86 18.89 10.96
CA PHE A 97 7.58 18.97 10.27
C PHE A 97 7.20 20.41 9.87
N ASP A 98 7.46 21.40 10.72
CA ASP A 98 7.20 22.81 10.41
C ASP A 98 8.02 23.32 9.22
N GLU A 99 9.27 22.86 9.06
CA GLU A 99 10.09 23.16 7.90
C GLU A 99 9.51 22.53 6.63
N LEU A 100 9.02 21.28 6.71
CA LEU A 100 8.39 20.58 5.57
C LEU A 100 7.15 21.31 5.06
N GLN A 101 6.39 21.98 5.92
CA GLN A 101 5.19 22.73 5.51
C GLN A 101 5.50 23.95 4.64
N SER A 102 6.76 24.37 4.54
CA SER A 102 7.20 25.45 3.64
C SER A 102 7.37 24.99 2.17
N PHE A 103 7.32 23.69 1.91
CA PHE A 103 7.46 23.13 0.55
C PHE A 103 6.11 22.83 -0.04
N ASP A 104 6.01 23.08 -1.36
CA ASP A 104 4.85 22.77 -2.17
C ASP A 104 5.13 21.55 -3.05
N VAL A 105 4.34 20.50 -2.85
CA VAL A 105 4.40 19.23 -3.60
C VAL A 105 3.18 19.03 -4.51
N GLY A 106 2.41 20.09 -4.73
CA GLY A 106 1.14 20.06 -5.45
C GLY A 106 1.24 20.01 -6.97
N ARG A 107 2.44 19.80 -7.53
CA ARG A 107 2.61 19.73 -8.99
C ARG A 107 3.87 18.98 -9.39
N ILE A 108 3.81 18.28 -10.51
CA ILE A 108 4.99 17.70 -11.16
C ILE A 108 5.72 18.78 -11.96
N LYS A 109 7.05 18.77 -11.92
CA LYS A 109 7.90 19.66 -12.72
C LYS A 109 7.67 19.41 -14.21
N PRO A 110 7.34 20.43 -14.99
CA PRO A 110 7.20 20.29 -16.44
C PRO A 110 8.46 19.69 -17.07
N ASP A 111 8.27 18.92 -18.14
CA ASP A 111 9.35 18.28 -18.92
C ASP A 111 10.19 17.24 -18.14
N SER A 112 9.80 16.90 -16.90
CA SER A 112 10.41 15.81 -16.16
C SER A 112 9.91 14.43 -16.64
N ARG A 113 10.67 13.38 -16.26
CA ARG A 113 10.21 12.00 -16.50
C ARG A 113 8.89 11.70 -15.79
N ALA A 114 8.66 12.29 -14.63
CA ALA A 114 7.40 12.14 -13.90
C ALA A 114 6.23 12.75 -14.66
N ALA A 115 6.39 13.95 -15.25
CA ALA A 115 5.35 14.59 -16.04
C ALA A 115 4.94 13.76 -17.27
N SER A 116 5.92 13.15 -17.96
CA SER A 116 5.62 12.28 -19.11
C SER A 116 4.87 10.98 -18.73
N ARG A 117 5.01 10.51 -17.47
CA ARG A 117 4.31 9.31 -16.97
C ARG A 117 2.87 9.58 -16.55
N PHE A 118 2.57 10.82 -16.14
CA PHE A 118 1.26 11.21 -15.61
C PHE A 118 0.72 12.47 -16.29
N PRO A 119 0.46 12.40 -17.63
CA PRO A 119 0.03 13.55 -18.42
C PRO A 119 -1.35 14.10 -18.00
N ASP A 120 -2.19 13.26 -17.36
CA ASP A 120 -3.55 13.62 -16.93
C ASP A 120 -3.58 14.20 -15.50
N GLN A 121 -2.44 14.25 -14.79
CA GLN A 121 -2.38 14.72 -13.42
C GLN A 121 -2.65 16.23 -13.34
N GLN A 122 -3.66 16.59 -12.54
CA GLN A 122 -4.02 17.99 -12.28
C GLN A 122 -3.20 18.54 -11.11
N ALA A 123 -2.57 19.69 -11.31
CA ALA A 123 -1.82 20.36 -10.26
C ALA A 123 -2.77 21.02 -9.25
N VAL A 124 -2.34 21.00 -7.97
CA VAL A 124 -2.99 21.73 -6.86
C VAL A 124 -1.91 22.48 -6.09
N ASP A 125 -1.55 23.65 -6.57
CA ASP A 125 -0.49 24.47 -5.99
C ASP A 125 -0.78 24.85 -4.54
N GLY A 126 0.26 24.99 -3.73
CA GLY A 126 0.17 25.28 -2.30
C GLY A 126 -0.11 24.06 -1.45
N THR A 127 0.04 22.86 -2.01
CA THR A 127 -0.13 21.59 -1.27
C THR A 127 1.17 21.17 -0.59
N SER A 128 1.15 20.96 0.73
CA SER A 128 2.28 20.42 1.49
C SER A 128 2.11 18.93 1.77
N LEU A 129 3.20 18.28 2.24
CA LEU A 129 3.15 16.89 2.69
C LEU A 129 2.25 16.77 3.95
N PRO A 130 1.21 15.91 3.94
CA PRO A 130 0.37 15.74 5.10
C PRO A 130 1.00 14.79 6.12
N LEU A 131 0.52 14.89 7.36
CA LEU A 131 0.69 13.85 8.37
C LEU A 131 -0.23 12.66 8.10
N LEU A 132 0.14 11.47 8.57
CA LEU A 132 -0.72 10.29 8.52
C LEU A 132 -2.08 10.55 9.19
N GLU A 133 -2.08 11.24 10.34
CA GLU A 133 -3.32 11.60 11.07
C GLU A 133 -4.27 12.42 10.21
N GLN A 134 -3.76 13.32 9.37
CA GLN A 134 -4.60 14.15 8.50
C GLN A 134 -5.27 13.34 7.38
N VAL A 135 -4.64 12.23 6.93
CA VAL A 135 -5.29 11.31 5.99
C VAL A 135 -6.41 10.52 6.68
N PHE A 136 -6.22 10.12 7.92
CA PHE A 136 -7.26 9.51 8.73
C PHE A 136 -8.45 10.47 8.96
N ASP A 137 -8.15 11.73 9.35
CA ASP A 137 -9.16 12.79 9.51
C ASP A 137 -9.94 13.04 8.22
N LEU A 138 -9.28 12.97 7.06
CA LEU A 138 -9.93 13.13 5.76
C LEU A 138 -10.98 12.05 5.52
N ALA A 139 -10.65 10.78 5.79
CA ALA A 139 -11.59 9.66 5.64
C ALA A 139 -12.76 9.75 6.62
N GLU A 140 -12.52 10.20 7.86
CA GLU A 140 -13.58 10.45 8.85
C GLU A 140 -14.50 11.59 8.40
N ARG A 141 -13.95 12.73 7.91
CA ARG A 141 -14.74 13.84 7.35
C ARG A 141 -15.56 13.42 6.12
N ALA A 142 -15.05 12.46 5.33
CA ALA A 142 -15.81 11.88 4.21
C ALA A 142 -16.99 11.02 4.66
N GLY A 143 -17.14 10.74 5.96
CA GLY A 143 -18.12 9.79 6.48
C GLY A 143 -17.90 8.36 5.98
N ASN A 144 -16.66 8.00 5.63
CA ASN A 144 -16.34 6.68 5.08
C ASN A 144 -15.75 5.77 6.17
N ASP A 145 -16.62 5.03 6.83
CA ASP A 145 -16.22 4.08 7.88
C ASP A 145 -15.69 2.76 7.33
N SER A 146 -15.80 2.52 6.02
CA SER A 146 -15.42 1.27 5.37
C SER A 146 -14.08 1.32 4.63
N VAL A 147 -13.60 2.50 4.21
CA VAL A 147 -12.33 2.63 3.50
C VAL A 147 -11.18 2.14 4.37
N ARG A 148 -10.30 1.32 3.78
CA ARG A 148 -9.09 0.80 4.41
C ARG A 148 -7.89 1.66 4.04
N PHE A 149 -6.77 1.41 4.72
CA PHE A 149 -5.49 2.06 4.48
C PHE A 149 -4.43 0.99 4.29
N ASN A 150 -3.78 0.97 3.12
CA ASN A 150 -2.59 0.17 2.88
C ASN A 150 -1.37 1.08 2.99
N ILE A 151 -0.59 0.91 4.05
CA ILE A 151 0.41 1.89 4.52
C ILE A 151 1.81 1.30 4.34
N GLU A 152 2.60 1.89 3.43
CA GLU A 152 3.98 1.46 3.22
C GLU A 152 4.95 2.18 4.17
N THR A 153 5.74 1.41 4.90
CA THR A 153 6.92 1.91 5.63
C THR A 153 8.10 1.96 4.66
N LYS A 154 8.49 3.17 4.24
CA LYS A 154 9.60 3.38 3.27
C LYS A 154 10.93 3.36 3.99
N ILE A 155 11.55 2.19 4.03
CA ILE A 155 12.88 1.96 4.62
C ILE A 155 13.74 1.20 3.61
N ASN A 156 15.04 1.50 3.58
CA ASN A 156 15.98 0.89 2.65
C ASN A 156 17.17 0.30 3.42
N PRO A 157 17.36 -1.02 3.43
CA PRO A 157 18.47 -1.67 4.13
C PRO A 157 19.84 -1.29 3.58
N LEU A 158 19.90 -0.82 2.32
CA LEU A 158 21.13 -0.39 1.65
C LEU A 158 21.50 1.07 1.95
N GLN A 159 20.56 1.84 2.51
CA GLN A 159 20.72 3.26 2.88
C GLN A 159 20.06 3.54 4.24
N PRO A 160 20.50 2.85 5.31
CA PRO A 160 19.82 2.89 6.61
C PRO A 160 19.84 4.27 7.28
N GLN A 161 20.70 5.19 6.83
CA GLN A 161 20.80 6.57 7.35
C GLN A 161 19.70 7.51 6.82
N ASP A 162 18.93 7.09 5.78
CA ASP A 162 17.94 7.95 5.11
C ASP A 162 16.60 8.00 5.85
N THR A 163 16.41 7.12 6.84
CA THR A 163 15.21 7.07 7.67
C THR A 163 15.55 6.58 9.09
N VAL A 164 14.54 6.44 9.95
CA VAL A 164 14.67 5.78 11.27
C VAL A 164 14.78 4.26 11.09
N ASP A 165 15.22 3.56 12.14
CA ASP A 165 15.25 2.08 12.13
C ASP A 165 13.85 1.44 12.07
N ALA A 166 13.81 0.13 11.78
CA ALA A 166 12.58 -0.60 11.55
C ALA A 166 11.64 -0.62 12.78
N GLU A 167 12.18 -0.81 13.96
CA GLU A 167 11.43 -0.85 15.22
C GLU A 167 10.85 0.52 15.56
N THR A 168 11.64 1.58 15.43
CA THR A 168 11.20 2.96 15.62
C THR A 168 10.09 3.32 14.65
N PHE A 169 10.25 3.00 13.37
CA PHE A 169 9.22 3.28 12.36
C PHE A 169 7.91 2.54 12.67
N ALA A 170 7.99 1.23 12.89
CA ALA A 170 6.83 0.42 13.24
C ALA A 170 6.14 0.96 14.51
N GLY A 171 6.91 1.31 15.53
CA GLY A 171 6.39 1.85 16.79
C GLY A 171 5.61 3.15 16.63
N LEU A 172 6.14 4.11 15.84
CA LEU A 172 5.48 5.38 15.56
C LEU A 172 4.16 5.19 14.79
N VAL A 173 4.15 4.35 13.75
CA VAL A 173 2.94 4.07 12.96
C VAL A 173 1.89 3.35 13.81
N LEU A 174 2.29 2.31 14.55
CA LEU A 174 1.38 1.56 15.41
C LEU A 174 0.75 2.40 16.52
N ALA A 175 1.50 3.37 17.07
CA ALA A 175 0.97 4.31 18.05
C ALA A 175 -0.21 5.12 17.48
N LEU A 176 -0.08 5.65 16.25
CA LEU A 176 -1.12 6.41 15.57
C LEU A 176 -2.32 5.53 15.23
N VAL A 177 -2.09 4.34 14.68
CA VAL A 177 -3.15 3.38 14.34
C VAL A 177 -3.97 2.99 15.58
N ARG A 178 -3.31 2.72 16.71
CA ARG A 178 -3.96 2.40 17.98
C ARG A 178 -4.74 3.59 18.54
N GLN A 179 -4.15 4.78 18.52
CA GLN A 179 -4.79 6.02 19.01
C GLN A 179 -6.11 6.29 18.28
N ARG A 180 -6.19 5.97 16.97
CA ARG A 180 -7.38 6.15 16.14
C ARG A 180 -8.32 4.95 16.14
N GLY A 181 -7.95 3.83 16.72
CA GLY A 181 -8.74 2.59 16.70
C GLY A 181 -8.87 1.96 15.29
N PHE A 182 -7.91 2.24 14.39
CA PHE A 182 -7.99 1.84 12.98
C PHE A 182 -7.36 0.47 12.67
N GLY A 183 -6.97 -0.31 13.68
CA GLY A 183 -6.29 -1.59 13.49
C GLY A 183 -6.96 -2.52 12.47
N ARG A 184 -8.30 -2.60 12.46
CA ARG A 184 -9.05 -3.43 11.49
C ARG A 184 -9.11 -2.86 10.09
N ARG A 185 -8.74 -1.60 9.89
CA ARG A 185 -8.80 -0.87 8.62
C ARG A 185 -7.43 -0.66 8.00
N VAL A 186 -6.36 -1.06 8.69
CA VAL A 186 -4.99 -0.85 8.27
C VAL A 186 -4.33 -2.15 7.88
N THR A 187 -3.62 -2.14 6.77
CA THR A 187 -2.61 -3.11 6.36
C THR A 187 -1.28 -2.39 6.33
N ILE A 188 -0.22 -2.96 6.92
CA ILE A 188 1.13 -2.42 6.78
C ILE A 188 1.84 -3.18 5.68
N GLN A 189 2.37 -2.45 4.69
CA GLN A 189 3.18 -3.03 3.61
C GLN A 189 4.62 -2.53 3.66
N SER A 190 5.56 -3.34 3.17
CA SER A 190 6.95 -2.92 3.02
C SER A 190 7.71 -3.83 2.05
N PHE A 191 8.71 -3.25 1.35
CA PHE A 191 9.77 -4.00 0.68
C PHE A 191 10.80 -4.52 1.67
N ASP A 192 11.05 -3.79 2.75
CA ASP A 192 11.95 -4.21 3.82
C ASP A 192 11.16 -4.96 4.90
N TRP A 193 11.27 -6.27 4.90
CA TRP A 193 10.49 -7.15 5.77
C TRP A 193 10.81 -7.00 7.26
N ARG A 194 11.91 -6.30 7.62
CA ARG A 194 12.25 -6.03 9.03
C ARG A 194 11.17 -5.19 9.71
N THR A 195 10.58 -4.19 9.01
CA THR A 195 9.45 -3.44 9.58
C THR A 195 8.20 -4.29 9.75
N LEU A 196 7.93 -5.22 8.82
CA LEU A 196 6.80 -6.15 8.94
C LEU A 196 6.99 -7.10 10.13
N GLN A 197 8.20 -7.62 10.34
CA GLN A 197 8.52 -8.44 11.52
C GLN A 197 8.33 -7.65 12.84
N ALA A 198 8.76 -6.37 12.87
CA ALA A 198 8.55 -5.51 14.02
C ALA A 198 7.06 -5.23 14.28
N VAL A 199 6.27 -5.02 13.21
CA VAL A 199 4.81 -4.85 13.30
C VAL A 199 4.15 -6.11 13.83
N GLN A 200 4.47 -7.29 13.29
CA GLN A 200 3.90 -8.58 13.71
C GLN A 200 4.23 -8.89 15.18
N ALA A 201 5.46 -8.60 15.62
CA ALA A 201 5.85 -8.78 17.01
C ALA A 201 5.07 -7.87 17.98
N ALA A 202 4.79 -6.62 17.57
CA ALA A 202 4.13 -5.62 18.41
C ALA A 202 2.60 -5.62 18.29
N ALA A 203 2.04 -6.09 17.17
CA ALA A 203 0.61 -6.09 16.85
C ALA A 203 0.26 -7.30 15.96
N PRO A 204 0.24 -8.53 16.50
CA PRO A 204 0.07 -9.78 15.72
C PRO A 204 -1.28 -9.89 14.99
N ASP A 205 -2.28 -9.10 15.38
CA ASP A 205 -3.61 -9.09 14.75
C ASP A 205 -3.70 -8.09 13.58
N LEU A 206 -2.62 -7.32 13.31
CA LEU A 206 -2.59 -6.35 12.23
C LEU A 206 -2.14 -7.01 10.92
N GLU A 207 -2.94 -6.85 9.87
CA GLU A 207 -2.65 -7.41 8.55
C GLU A 207 -1.34 -6.85 7.98
N THR A 208 -0.47 -7.72 7.46
CA THR A 208 0.81 -7.35 6.84
C THR A 208 0.89 -7.79 5.39
N ALA A 209 1.40 -6.90 4.52
CA ALA A 209 1.56 -7.14 3.09
C ALA A 209 3.05 -7.07 2.69
N TYR A 210 3.50 -8.13 2.06
CA TYR A 210 4.89 -8.31 1.65
C TYR A 210 5.07 -7.88 0.20
N LEU A 211 5.70 -6.72 0.01
CA LEU A 211 6.02 -6.19 -1.32
C LEU A 211 7.22 -6.94 -1.90
N THR A 212 7.09 -7.36 -3.16
CA THR A 212 8.15 -8.07 -3.88
C THR A 212 8.24 -7.64 -5.33
N ALA A 213 9.47 -7.59 -5.85
CA ALA A 213 9.77 -7.47 -7.26
C ALA A 213 10.98 -8.34 -7.60
N GLN A 214 10.95 -8.95 -8.79
CA GLN A 214 12.05 -9.75 -9.37
C GLN A 214 12.36 -9.18 -10.76
N GLN A 215 12.83 -7.94 -10.80
CA GLN A 215 13.07 -7.18 -12.02
C GLN A 215 14.49 -6.59 -12.02
N ASP A 216 15.05 -6.31 -13.18
CA ASP A 216 16.39 -5.70 -13.32
C ASP A 216 16.52 -4.34 -12.60
N TRP A 217 15.40 -3.61 -12.44
CA TRP A 217 15.38 -2.32 -11.76
C TRP A 217 15.16 -2.42 -10.24
N LEU A 218 14.66 -3.53 -9.76
CA LEU A 218 14.52 -3.88 -8.34
C LEU A 218 14.29 -5.39 -8.21
N ASP A 219 15.20 -6.07 -7.53
CA ASP A 219 14.99 -7.42 -7.04
C ASP A 219 15.28 -7.46 -5.54
N ASN A 220 14.21 -7.32 -4.74
CA ASN A 220 14.35 -7.27 -3.28
C ASN A 220 14.36 -8.66 -2.62
N VAL A 221 14.18 -9.73 -3.38
CA VAL A 221 14.09 -11.09 -2.84
C VAL A 221 15.22 -12.02 -3.30
N LYS A 222 16.04 -11.57 -4.24
CA LYS A 222 17.13 -12.36 -4.80
C LYS A 222 18.17 -12.69 -3.74
N SER A 223 18.48 -13.98 -3.62
CA SER A 223 19.63 -14.45 -2.85
C SER A 223 20.92 -14.18 -3.62
N GLU A 224 21.96 -13.78 -2.91
CA GLU A 224 23.32 -13.64 -3.45
C GLU A 224 24.29 -14.49 -2.64
N ASP A 225 25.12 -15.28 -3.33
CA ASP A 225 26.11 -16.18 -2.70
C ASP A 225 25.54 -17.10 -1.62
N GLY A 226 24.26 -17.55 -1.79
CA GLY A 226 23.56 -18.41 -0.83
C GLY A 226 23.11 -17.69 0.45
N THR A 227 23.16 -16.35 0.48
CA THR A 227 22.67 -15.53 1.59
C THR A 227 21.32 -14.89 1.25
N ALA A 228 20.52 -14.66 2.29
CA ALA A 228 19.26 -13.95 2.14
C ALA A 228 19.48 -12.52 1.65
N SER A 229 18.52 -12.00 0.87
CA SER A 229 18.51 -10.58 0.51
C SER A 229 18.49 -9.70 1.77
N PRO A 230 19.17 -8.55 1.78
CA PRO A 230 19.10 -7.59 2.91
C PRO A 230 17.67 -7.09 3.18
N TRP A 231 16.78 -7.18 2.20
CA TRP A 231 15.38 -6.76 2.30
C TRP A 231 14.47 -7.75 2.99
N THR A 232 14.83 -9.04 3.06
CA THR A 232 13.92 -10.12 3.45
C THR A 232 14.03 -10.54 4.92
N ALA A 233 14.65 -9.74 5.78
CA ALA A 233 14.79 -10.00 7.22
C ALA A 233 15.36 -11.40 7.56
N GLY A 234 16.29 -11.90 6.72
CA GLY A 234 16.94 -13.21 6.89
C GLY A 234 16.22 -14.38 6.22
N PHE A 235 15.05 -14.18 5.63
CA PHE A 235 14.42 -15.21 4.81
C PHE A 235 15.16 -15.35 3.47
N ASN A 236 15.63 -16.56 3.18
CA ASN A 236 16.37 -16.86 1.95
C ASN A 236 15.44 -17.59 0.97
N LEU A 237 15.26 -17.06 -0.24
CA LEU A 237 14.39 -17.64 -1.27
C LEU A 237 14.82 -19.06 -1.68
N ASP A 238 16.12 -19.36 -1.61
CA ASP A 238 16.67 -20.70 -1.92
C ASP A 238 16.16 -21.77 -0.95
N ASP A 239 15.92 -21.43 0.33
CA ASP A 239 15.35 -22.35 1.33
C ASP A 239 13.92 -22.81 0.97
N TYR A 240 13.25 -22.05 0.11
CA TYR A 240 11.91 -22.34 -0.40
C TYR A 240 11.92 -22.82 -1.86
N SER A 241 13.08 -23.23 -2.40
CA SER A 241 13.26 -23.69 -3.79
C SER A 241 12.72 -22.68 -4.82
N GLY A 242 12.91 -21.39 -4.58
CA GLY A 242 12.40 -20.29 -5.41
C GLY A 242 10.90 -20.02 -5.30
N ASN A 243 10.20 -20.64 -4.35
CA ASN A 243 8.75 -20.46 -4.17
C ASN A 243 8.46 -19.24 -3.26
N LEU A 244 8.30 -18.09 -3.88
CA LEU A 244 8.10 -16.83 -3.19
C LEU A 244 6.81 -16.76 -2.34
N PRO A 245 5.63 -17.28 -2.79
CA PRO A 245 4.46 -17.38 -1.92
C PRO A 245 4.70 -18.17 -0.63
N GLN A 246 5.47 -19.28 -0.70
CA GLN A 246 5.81 -20.06 0.51
C GLN A 246 6.71 -19.27 1.46
N MET A 247 7.69 -18.55 0.93
CA MET A 247 8.59 -17.69 1.71
C MET A 247 7.80 -16.56 2.41
N VAL A 248 6.90 -15.87 1.69
CA VAL A 248 6.02 -14.84 2.29
C VAL A 248 5.14 -15.43 3.39
N LYS A 249 4.57 -16.63 3.17
CA LYS A 249 3.76 -17.28 4.19
C LYS A 249 4.58 -17.70 5.42
N ALA A 250 5.79 -18.19 5.22
CA ALA A 250 6.70 -18.54 6.31
C ALA A 250 7.15 -17.31 7.10
N ALA A 251 7.27 -16.14 6.44
CA ALA A 251 7.53 -14.86 7.10
C ALA A 251 6.33 -14.30 7.87
N GLY A 252 5.17 -14.99 7.86
CA GLY A 252 3.96 -14.57 8.58
C GLY A 252 3.04 -13.63 7.79
N GLY A 253 3.23 -13.51 6.46
CA GLY A 253 2.43 -12.63 5.64
C GLY A 253 0.96 -13.05 5.54
N ASP A 254 0.07 -12.05 5.48
CA ASP A 254 -1.35 -12.18 5.18
C ASP A 254 -1.61 -11.88 3.71
N VAL A 255 -0.85 -10.92 3.16
CA VAL A 255 -0.94 -10.47 1.78
C VAL A 255 0.42 -10.58 1.11
N TRP A 256 0.43 -11.18 -0.07
CA TRP A 256 1.55 -11.09 -1.01
C TRP A 256 1.23 -10.01 -2.03
N SER A 257 2.08 -8.98 -2.11
CA SER A 257 1.90 -7.83 -3.00
C SER A 257 3.09 -7.74 -3.99
N PRO A 258 3.06 -8.54 -5.07
CA PRO A 258 4.13 -8.59 -6.06
C PRO A 258 4.01 -7.48 -7.11
N PHE A 259 5.13 -7.17 -7.77
CA PHE A 259 5.06 -6.49 -9.07
C PHE A 259 4.23 -7.35 -10.04
N PHE A 260 3.29 -6.75 -10.74
CA PHE A 260 2.32 -7.49 -11.56
C PHE A 260 2.95 -8.33 -12.67
N GLY A 261 4.11 -7.89 -13.18
CA GLY A 261 4.85 -8.62 -14.22
C GLY A 261 5.49 -9.92 -13.74
N ASP A 262 5.59 -10.14 -12.43
CA ASP A 262 6.14 -11.38 -11.83
C ASP A 262 5.07 -12.45 -11.66
N LEU A 263 3.80 -12.13 -11.90
CA LEU A 263 2.70 -13.04 -11.68
C LEU A 263 2.48 -14.04 -12.83
N SER A 264 2.08 -15.22 -12.44
CA SER A 264 1.48 -16.23 -13.32
C SER A 264 0.23 -16.83 -12.66
N PRO A 265 -0.69 -17.42 -13.44
CA PRO A 265 -1.86 -18.10 -12.86
C PRO A 265 -1.50 -19.21 -11.86
N ALA A 266 -0.33 -19.85 -12.02
CA ALA A 266 0.16 -20.86 -11.11
C ALA A 266 0.55 -20.28 -9.76
N LEU A 267 1.29 -19.16 -9.75
CA LEU A 267 1.71 -18.48 -8.52
C LEU A 267 0.52 -17.90 -7.75
N VAL A 268 -0.47 -17.32 -8.44
CA VAL A 268 -1.70 -16.84 -7.79
C VAL A 268 -2.44 -17.99 -7.10
N ARG A 269 -2.62 -19.14 -7.78
CA ARG A 269 -3.25 -20.32 -7.17
C ARG A 269 -2.45 -20.84 -5.96
N GLN A 270 -1.12 -20.86 -6.04
CA GLN A 270 -0.26 -21.29 -4.92
C GLN A 270 -0.41 -20.35 -3.71
N ALA A 271 -0.33 -19.04 -3.92
CA ALA A 271 -0.48 -18.06 -2.85
C ALA A 271 -1.85 -18.21 -2.15
N ARG A 272 -2.92 -18.33 -2.92
CA ARG A 272 -4.28 -18.52 -2.39
C ARG A 272 -4.45 -19.85 -1.66
N ALA A 273 -3.82 -20.93 -2.15
CA ALA A 273 -3.83 -22.23 -1.45
C ALA A 273 -3.11 -22.18 -0.08
N LEU A 274 -2.16 -21.24 0.08
CA LEU A 274 -1.48 -20.96 1.35
C LEU A 274 -2.27 -19.99 2.25
N GLY A 275 -3.44 -19.51 1.79
CA GLY A 275 -4.25 -18.52 2.51
C GLY A 275 -3.71 -17.11 2.43
N LEU A 276 -2.87 -16.78 1.45
CA LEU A 276 -2.44 -15.42 1.16
C LEU A 276 -3.44 -14.73 0.25
N LYS A 277 -3.76 -13.46 0.51
CA LYS A 277 -4.32 -12.57 -0.49
C LYS A 277 -3.22 -12.19 -1.50
N VAL A 278 -3.58 -11.94 -2.75
CA VAL A 278 -2.66 -11.50 -3.81
C VAL A 278 -3.13 -10.14 -4.33
N ILE A 279 -2.35 -9.08 -4.08
CA ILE A 279 -2.69 -7.70 -4.46
C ILE A 279 -1.49 -7.08 -5.18
N PRO A 280 -1.39 -7.23 -6.52
CA PRO A 280 -0.25 -6.71 -7.29
C PRO A 280 -0.30 -5.20 -7.52
N TRP A 281 0.87 -4.62 -7.79
CA TRP A 281 1.16 -3.22 -8.05
C TRP A 281 2.07 -3.05 -9.28
N THR A 282 2.18 -1.90 -9.95
CA THR A 282 1.16 -0.87 -10.07
C THR A 282 0.50 -1.03 -11.43
N VAL A 283 -0.78 -1.34 -11.46
CA VAL A 283 -1.49 -1.76 -12.68
C VAL A 283 -2.31 -0.61 -13.22
N ASN A 284 -1.93 -0.07 -14.38
CA ASN A 284 -2.53 1.13 -14.97
C ASN A 284 -3.24 0.90 -16.31
N ASP A 285 -2.95 -0.21 -16.96
CA ASP A 285 -3.57 -0.60 -18.23
C ASP A 285 -4.84 -1.41 -17.99
N ALA A 286 -5.95 -1.04 -18.65
CA ALA A 286 -7.26 -1.68 -18.43
C ALA A 286 -7.27 -3.16 -18.85
N ALA A 287 -6.58 -3.54 -19.94
CA ALA A 287 -6.52 -4.92 -20.39
C ALA A 287 -5.71 -5.79 -19.40
N MET A 288 -4.64 -5.21 -18.80
CA MET A 288 -3.88 -5.88 -17.76
C MET A 288 -4.72 -6.02 -16.48
N MET A 289 -5.52 -5.01 -16.10
CA MET A 289 -6.47 -5.11 -14.98
C MET A 289 -7.44 -6.28 -15.18
N GLU A 290 -8.04 -6.41 -16.37
CA GLU A 290 -8.93 -7.53 -16.71
C GLU A 290 -8.21 -8.88 -16.60
N THR A 291 -7.01 -8.98 -17.16
CA THR A 291 -6.20 -10.20 -17.12
C THR A 291 -5.90 -10.65 -15.69
N LEU A 292 -5.50 -9.72 -14.80
CA LEU A 292 -5.18 -10.05 -13.42
C LEU A 292 -6.43 -10.42 -12.60
N ILE A 293 -7.57 -9.75 -12.85
CA ILE A 293 -8.85 -10.14 -12.26
C ILE A 293 -9.22 -11.58 -12.68
N GLU A 294 -9.01 -11.94 -13.94
CA GLU A 294 -9.25 -13.31 -14.44
C GLU A 294 -8.28 -14.34 -13.85
N MET A 295 -7.05 -13.94 -13.53
CA MET A 295 -6.11 -14.79 -12.79
C MET A 295 -6.57 -15.08 -11.36
N GLY A 296 -7.53 -14.30 -10.83
CA GLY A 296 -8.11 -14.49 -9.51
C GLY A 296 -7.32 -13.80 -8.40
N VAL A 297 -6.69 -12.66 -8.68
CA VAL A 297 -6.10 -11.80 -7.63
C VAL A 297 -7.20 -11.20 -6.75
N ASP A 298 -6.86 -10.79 -5.52
CA ASP A 298 -7.82 -10.33 -4.53
C ASP A 298 -8.02 -8.81 -4.55
N GLY A 299 -7.19 -8.08 -5.30
CA GLY A 299 -7.26 -6.63 -5.49
C GLY A 299 -6.15 -6.14 -6.41
N LEU A 300 -6.16 -4.84 -6.72
CA LEU A 300 -5.13 -4.17 -7.53
C LEU A 300 -4.77 -2.81 -6.95
N ILE A 301 -3.48 -2.47 -6.93
CA ILE A 301 -2.96 -1.14 -6.65
C ILE A 301 -2.76 -0.42 -7.98
N THR A 302 -3.38 0.76 -8.15
CA THR A 302 -3.38 1.51 -9.41
C THR A 302 -3.26 3.02 -9.22
N ASP A 303 -2.51 3.69 -10.11
CA ASP A 303 -2.44 5.15 -10.19
C ASP A 303 -3.77 5.77 -10.73
N TYR A 304 -4.61 4.95 -11.38
CA TYR A 304 -5.85 5.36 -12.02
C TYR A 304 -7.06 4.58 -11.47
N PRO A 305 -7.48 4.87 -10.23
CA PRO A 305 -8.60 4.16 -9.59
C PRO A 305 -9.93 4.30 -10.36
N ASP A 306 -10.11 5.36 -11.14
CA ASP A 306 -11.24 5.54 -12.04
C ASP A 306 -11.28 4.50 -13.17
N ARG A 307 -10.11 4.16 -13.75
CA ARG A 307 -10.00 3.10 -14.77
C ARG A 307 -10.33 1.73 -14.19
N LEU A 308 -9.76 1.41 -13.04
CA LEU A 308 -10.06 0.12 -12.39
C LEU A 308 -11.54 0.02 -12.01
N ARG A 309 -12.13 1.11 -11.50
CA ARG A 309 -13.56 1.16 -11.20
C ARG A 309 -14.41 0.92 -12.45
N ALA A 310 -14.03 1.48 -13.60
CA ALA A 310 -14.73 1.25 -14.88
C ALA A 310 -14.61 -0.21 -15.32
N VAL A 311 -13.44 -0.85 -15.18
CA VAL A 311 -13.26 -2.29 -15.46
C VAL A 311 -14.14 -3.13 -14.54
N MET A 312 -14.13 -2.88 -13.23
CA MET A 312 -14.99 -3.59 -12.27
C MET A 312 -16.47 -3.44 -12.61
N GLN A 313 -16.91 -2.23 -12.96
CA GLN A 313 -18.29 -1.97 -13.37
C GLN A 313 -18.68 -2.76 -14.65
N GLY A 314 -17.80 -2.77 -15.66
CA GLY A 314 -18.01 -3.53 -16.90
C GLY A 314 -18.13 -5.04 -16.67
N ARG A 315 -17.53 -5.54 -15.60
CA ARG A 315 -17.58 -6.96 -15.18
C ARG A 315 -18.72 -7.26 -14.19
N GLY A 316 -19.53 -6.27 -13.83
CA GLY A 316 -20.62 -6.45 -12.86
C GLY A 316 -20.16 -6.74 -11.43
N MET A 317 -18.92 -6.33 -11.07
CA MET A 317 -18.38 -6.50 -9.72
C MET A 317 -18.94 -5.44 -8.77
N ASP A 318 -19.00 -5.76 -7.49
CA ASP A 318 -19.38 -4.79 -6.44
C ASP A 318 -18.40 -3.61 -6.41
N LEU A 319 -18.95 -2.41 -6.35
CA LEU A 319 -18.17 -1.18 -6.36
C LEU A 319 -18.13 -0.53 -4.96
N PRO A 320 -16.95 -0.11 -4.48
CA PRO A 320 -16.86 0.65 -3.24
C PRO A 320 -17.66 1.96 -3.31
N PRO A 321 -18.23 2.44 -2.19
CA PRO A 321 -18.98 3.69 -2.17
C PRO A 321 -18.08 4.89 -2.48
N ALA A 322 -18.58 5.81 -3.29
CA ALA A 322 -17.97 7.12 -3.48
C ALA A 322 -18.34 8.05 -2.32
N THR A 323 -17.34 8.66 -1.70
CA THR A 323 -17.53 9.56 -0.54
C THR A 323 -16.76 10.88 -0.78
N PRO A 324 -17.29 11.81 -1.60
CA PRO A 324 -16.63 13.06 -1.89
C PRO A 324 -16.39 13.89 -0.62
N VAL A 325 -15.20 14.48 -0.51
CA VAL A 325 -14.79 15.31 0.62
C VAL A 325 -13.86 16.42 0.15
N VAL A 326 -13.93 17.56 0.82
CA VAL A 326 -12.98 18.66 0.61
C VAL A 326 -11.70 18.36 1.41
N PRO A 327 -10.50 18.48 0.79
CA PRO A 327 -9.21 18.24 1.43
C PRO A 327 -8.93 19.08 2.68
#